data_e0108a10215321f1a747c1e21f5ab87b
#
_entry.id   e0108a10215321f1a747c1e21f5ab87b
#
_cell.length_a   1.000
_cell.length_b   1.000
_cell.length_c   1.000
_cell.angle_alpha   90.00
_cell.angle_beta   90.00
_cell.angle_gamma   90.00
#
_symmetry.space_group_name_H-M   'P 1'
#
loop_
_entity.id
_entity.type
_entity.pdbx_description
1 polymer ?
#
loop_
_entity_poly.entity_id
_entity_poly.type
_entity_poly.pdbx_seq_one_letter_code
_entity_poly.pdbx_strand_id
1 'polypeptide(L)'
;CRYYFREDGIMAAGPTEIDGQIHYFTPKGIEVVLVNGLNPVPDWYAPNLVTLTGDHQVDQLCYDALVKMLDDCAAAGIEYEFNSGYRTLYTQTAILEYRTREHMESYSLNFRDARDKALETVAVPGTSEHHLGLAVDLLGKEAIPWFTEHCWDYGFILRYTQEKEDITGIIDEPWHFRYVGTKVSLDMKDSGLCLEEYLGAEPVTSGKVHALFGEKLYEETIYGKEEQK
;
A
#
# COMPACT_ATOMS: atom_id res chain seq x y z
N CYS A 1 4.06 -19.04 1.84
CA CYS A 1 5.34 -18.32 1.95
C CYS A 1 6.29 -18.85 0.88
N ARG A 2 6.99 -17.95 0.18
CA ARG A 2 8.07 -18.33 -0.73
C ARG A 2 9.40 -18.06 -0.03
N TYR A 3 10.40 -18.92 -0.31
CA TYR A 3 11.78 -18.80 0.13
C TYR A 3 12.68 -18.98 -1.09
N TYR A 4 13.76 -18.24 -1.13
CA TYR A 4 14.76 -18.37 -2.19
C TYR A 4 16.12 -18.67 -1.58
N PHE A 5 16.82 -19.65 -2.14
CA PHE A 5 18.19 -19.99 -1.76
C PHE A 5 19.12 -19.57 -2.91
N ARG A 6 20.12 -18.78 -2.59
CA ARG A 6 21.17 -18.37 -3.54
C ARG A 6 21.99 -19.57 -3.97
N GLU A 7 22.82 -19.41 -4.99
CA GLU A 7 23.68 -20.48 -5.51
C GLU A 7 24.65 -21.05 -4.44
N ASP A 8 25.05 -20.24 -3.46
CA ASP A 8 25.86 -20.65 -2.31
C ASP A 8 25.07 -21.43 -1.23
N GLY A 9 23.78 -21.66 -1.44
CA GLY A 9 22.87 -22.36 -0.50
C GLY A 9 22.38 -21.48 0.66
N ILE A 10 22.73 -20.20 0.69
CA ILE A 10 22.25 -19.27 1.72
C ILE A 10 20.86 -18.75 1.35
N MET A 11 19.96 -18.75 2.33
CA MET A 11 18.62 -18.20 2.18
C MET A 11 18.69 -16.68 1.94
N ALA A 12 17.94 -16.19 0.96
CA ALA A 12 17.87 -14.77 0.66
C ALA A 12 17.26 -13.99 1.82
N ALA A 13 17.80 -12.79 2.08
CA ALA A 13 17.28 -11.80 3.02
C ALA A 13 17.53 -10.40 2.44
N GLY A 14 16.60 -9.48 2.66
CA GLY A 14 16.61 -8.15 2.06
C GLY A 14 16.34 -8.16 0.54
N PRO A 15 16.67 -7.06 -0.15
CA PRO A 15 16.53 -6.98 -1.60
C PRO A 15 17.49 -7.98 -2.27
N THR A 16 16.96 -8.78 -3.18
CA THR A 16 17.71 -9.83 -3.89
C THR A 16 17.28 -9.81 -5.36
N GLU A 17 18.24 -9.69 -6.26
CA GLU A 17 17.98 -9.76 -7.69
C GLU A 17 17.78 -11.23 -8.11
N ILE A 18 16.64 -11.49 -8.78
CA ILE A 18 16.28 -12.79 -9.33
C ILE A 18 15.71 -12.54 -10.73
N ASP A 19 16.30 -13.16 -11.75
CA ASP A 19 15.89 -13.02 -13.15
C ASP A 19 15.78 -11.55 -13.64
N GLY A 20 16.69 -10.68 -13.14
CA GLY A 20 16.74 -9.26 -13.49
C GLY A 20 15.70 -8.38 -12.79
N GLN A 21 15.00 -8.91 -11.79
CA GLN A 21 14.03 -8.18 -10.97
C GLN A 21 14.43 -8.22 -9.49
N ILE A 22 14.13 -7.15 -8.76
CA ILE A 22 14.36 -7.09 -7.31
C ILE A 22 13.19 -7.71 -6.58
N HIS A 23 13.49 -8.75 -5.80
CA HIS A 23 12.60 -9.38 -4.85
C HIS A 23 13.00 -9.02 -3.43
N TYR A 24 12.03 -8.85 -2.55
CA TYR A 24 12.30 -8.50 -1.16
C TYR A 24 12.00 -9.67 -0.24
N PHE A 25 12.97 -10.00 0.61
CA PHE A 25 12.83 -11.06 1.59
C PHE A 25 13.02 -10.50 3.00
N THR A 26 12.19 -10.97 3.92
CA THR A 26 12.34 -10.64 5.34
C THR A 26 13.68 -11.16 5.88
N PRO A 27 14.11 -10.72 7.06
CA PRO A 27 15.30 -11.30 7.72
C PRO A 27 15.20 -12.81 7.92
N LYS A 28 13.98 -13.38 7.93
CA LYS A 28 13.71 -14.82 8.02
C LYS A 28 13.47 -15.48 6.64
N GLY A 29 13.80 -14.80 5.55
CA GLY A 29 13.77 -15.31 4.18
C GLY A 29 12.37 -15.47 3.58
N ILE A 30 11.33 -14.89 4.17
CA ILE A 30 9.99 -14.91 3.60
C ILE A 30 9.89 -13.81 2.54
N GLU A 31 9.49 -14.17 1.33
CA GLU A 31 9.23 -13.19 0.27
C GLU A 31 8.00 -12.34 0.60
N VAL A 32 8.15 -11.03 0.47
CA VAL A 32 7.08 -10.04 0.58
C VAL A 32 7.12 -9.14 -0.64
N VAL A 33 5.99 -8.96 -1.31
CA VAL A 33 5.90 -8.02 -2.43
C VAL A 33 5.86 -6.61 -1.88
N LEU A 34 6.95 -5.86 -2.04
CA LEU A 34 7.01 -4.43 -1.70
C LEU A 34 6.46 -3.62 -2.87
N VAL A 35 5.46 -2.79 -2.59
CA VAL A 35 4.93 -1.80 -3.54
C VAL A 35 4.93 -0.44 -2.86
N ASN A 36 5.55 0.55 -3.48
CA ASN A 36 5.60 1.93 -3.03
C ASN A 36 6.03 2.84 -4.18
N GLY A 37 6.23 4.13 -3.95
CA GLY A 37 6.60 5.11 -4.97
C GLY A 37 7.87 4.81 -5.77
N LEU A 38 8.73 3.89 -5.31
CA LEU A 38 9.94 3.44 -6.03
C LEU A 38 9.84 2.02 -6.57
N ASN A 39 8.91 1.24 -6.06
CA ASN A 39 8.70 -0.16 -6.41
C ASN A 39 7.27 -0.33 -6.94
N PRO A 40 7.06 -0.21 -8.26
CA PRO A 40 5.75 -0.45 -8.85
C PRO A 40 5.34 -1.92 -8.68
N VAL A 41 4.03 -2.18 -8.84
CA VAL A 41 3.52 -3.55 -8.87
C VAL A 41 4.28 -4.35 -9.92
N PRO A 42 4.90 -5.49 -9.54
CA PRO A 42 5.66 -6.28 -10.50
C PRO A 42 4.78 -6.84 -11.61
N ASP A 43 5.28 -6.89 -12.86
CA ASP A 43 4.54 -7.39 -14.02
C ASP A 43 4.04 -8.84 -13.87
N TRP A 44 4.75 -9.64 -13.04
CA TRP A 44 4.37 -11.02 -12.76
C TRP A 44 3.28 -11.17 -11.69
N TYR A 45 2.95 -10.07 -10.97
CA TYR A 45 1.95 -10.14 -9.90
C TYR A 45 0.53 -10.02 -10.48
N ALA A 46 -0.28 -11.02 -10.19
CA ALA A 46 -1.70 -11.02 -10.52
C ALA A 46 -2.50 -11.40 -9.26
N PRO A 47 -3.31 -10.48 -8.70
CA PRO A 47 -4.11 -10.78 -7.51
C PRO A 47 -5.18 -11.82 -7.83
N ASN A 48 -5.38 -12.77 -6.91
CA ASN A 48 -6.51 -13.71 -6.96
C ASN A 48 -7.68 -13.10 -6.18
N LEU A 49 -8.48 -12.29 -6.87
CA LEU A 49 -9.52 -11.48 -6.25
C LEU A 49 -10.75 -12.28 -5.84
N VAL A 50 -11.21 -12.02 -4.62
CA VAL A 50 -12.48 -12.49 -4.07
C VAL A 50 -13.30 -11.32 -3.56
N THR A 51 -14.62 -11.41 -3.71
CA THR A 51 -15.53 -10.39 -3.19
C THR A 51 -15.64 -10.53 -1.67
N LEU A 52 -15.42 -9.43 -0.96
CA LEU A 52 -15.60 -9.34 0.50
C LEU A 52 -17.02 -8.88 0.86
N THR A 53 -17.40 -7.70 0.37
CA THR A 53 -18.72 -7.10 0.61
C THR A 53 -19.05 -6.09 -0.47
N GLY A 54 -20.29 -6.05 -0.94
CA GLY A 54 -20.69 -5.18 -2.06
C GLY A 54 -19.79 -5.36 -3.27
N ASP A 55 -19.20 -4.28 -3.76
CA ASP A 55 -18.25 -4.28 -4.89
C ASP A 55 -16.78 -4.36 -4.44
N HIS A 56 -16.53 -4.44 -3.14
CA HIS A 56 -15.17 -4.50 -2.60
C HIS A 56 -14.58 -5.89 -2.75
N GLN A 57 -13.39 -5.94 -3.32
CA GLN A 57 -12.61 -7.16 -3.51
C GLN A 57 -11.28 -7.06 -2.77
N VAL A 58 -10.75 -8.22 -2.39
CA VAL A 58 -9.41 -8.38 -1.81
C VAL A 58 -8.75 -9.63 -2.41
N ASP A 59 -7.44 -9.80 -2.22
CA ASP A 59 -6.78 -11.03 -2.61
C ASP A 59 -7.17 -12.17 -1.65
N GLN A 60 -7.36 -13.39 -2.20
CA GLN A 60 -7.67 -14.60 -1.44
C GLN A 60 -6.67 -14.87 -0.31
N LEU A 61 -5.40 -14.43 -0.47
CA LEU A 61 -4.36 -14.61 0.55
C LEU A 61 -4.68 -13.95 1.88
N CYS A 62 -5.35 -12.81 1.87
CA CYS A 62 -5.70 -12.07 3.09
C CYS A 62 -7.15 -12.30 3.54
N TYR A 63 -8.00 -12.91 2.70
CA TYR A 63 -9.44 -12.94 2.90
C TYR A 63 -9.86 -13.51 4.26
N ASP A 64 -9.44 -14.72 4.60
CA ASP A 64 -9.85 -15.38 5.86
C ASP A 64 -9.35 -14.60 7.09
N ALA A 65 -8.12 -14.08 7.02
CA ALA A 65 -7.54 -13.28 8.08
C ALA A 65 -8.27 -11.94 8.26
N LEU A 66 -8.64 -11.31 7.15
CA LEU A 66 -9.41 -10.06 7.14
C LEU A 66 -10.81 -10.28 7.72
N VAL A 67 -11.54 -11.29 7.23
CA VAL A 67 -12.89 -11.61 7.73
C VAL A 67 -12.84 -11.84 9.24
N LYS A 68 -11.88 -12.64 9.72
CA LYS A 68 -11.73 -12.87 11.16
C LYS A 68 -11.45 -11.58 11.94
N MET A 69 -10.58 -10.70 11.43
CA MET A 69 -10.28 -9.41 12.07
C MET A 69 -11.52 -8.52 12.16
N LEU A 70 -12.32 -8.46 11.08
CA LEU A 70 -13.55 -7.69 11.03
C LEU A 70 -14.62 -8.25 11.97
N ASP A 71 -14.78 -9.58 12.01
CA ASP A 71 -15.73 -10.26 12.90
C ASP A 71 -15.36 -10.05 14.37
N ASP A 72 -14.08 -10.13 14.72
CA ASP A 72 -13.63 -9.93 16.11
C ASP A 72 -13.81 -8.47 16.54
N CYS A 73 -13.60 -7.49 15.65
CA CYS A 73 -13.91 -6.08 15.89
C CYS A 73 -15.41 -5.88 16.16
N ALA A 74 -16.27 -6.45 15.32
CA ALA A 74 -17.72 -6.40 15.49
C ALA A 74 -18.18 -7.12 16.77
N ALA A 75 -17.57 -8.26 17.13
CA ALA A 75 -17.85 -8.99 18.38
C ALA A 75 -17.43 -8.19 19.62
N ALA A 76 -16.46 -7.29 19.52
CA ALA A 76 -16.11 -6.33 20.57
C ALA A 76 -17.13 -5.18 20.70
N GLY A 77 -18.15 -5.14 19.83
CA GLY A 77 -19.18 -4.10 19.84
C GLY A 77 -18.75 -2.80 19.14
N ILE A 78 -17.70 -2.85 18.31
CA ILE A 78 -17.12 -1.69 17.64
C ILE A 78 -17.64 -1.65 16.20
N GLU A 79 -18.22 -0.51 15.82
CA GLU A 79 -18.67 -0.26 14.45
C GLU A 79 -17.51 0.24 13.60
N TYR A 80 -17.39 -0.30 12.37
CA TYR A 80 -16.40 0.10 11.38
C TYR A 80 -17.06 0.25 10.00
N GLU A 81 -16.38 0.97 9.12
CA GLU A 81 -16.71 1.07 7.70
C GLU A 81 -15.55 0.48 6.89
N PHE A 82 -15.86 -0.45 5.98
CA PHE A 82 -14.92 -0.93 4.98
C PHE A 82 -14.94 0.03 3.79
N ASN A 83 -13.92 0.87 3.68
CA ASN A 83 -13.88 1.96 2.71
C ASN A 83 -13.26 1.54 1.36
N SER A 84 -12.19 0.75 1.38
CA SER A 84 -11.49 0.37 0.16
C SER A 84 -10.73 -0.96 0.32
N GLY A 85 -10.74 -1.78 -0.73
CA GLY A 85 -9.90 -2.95 -0.90
C GLY A 85 -9.07 -2.86 -2.18
N TYR A 86 -9.19 -3.84 -3.08
CA TYR A 86 -8.53 -3.81 -4.39
C TYR A 86 -8.96 -2.59 -5.21
N ARG A 87 -7.98 -1.96 -5.84
CA ARG A 87 -8.19 -0.85 -6.79
C ARG A 87 -7.55 -1.18 -8.13
N THR A 88 -8.29 -0.98 -9.21
CA THR A 88 -7.72 -1.02 -10.56
C THR A 88 -6.80 0.17 -10.81
N LEU A 89 -5.93 0.09 -11.82
CA LEU A 89 -5.12 1.22 -12.26
C LEU A 89 -6.00 2.43 -12.61
N TYR A 90 -7.14 2.19 -13.29
CA TYR A 90 -8.11 3.23 -13.62
C TYR A 90 -8.67 3.93 -12.38
N THR A 91 -9.10 3.17 -11.38
CA THR A 91 -9.63 3.72 -10.12
C THR A 91 -8.60 4.56 -9.40
N GLN A 92 -7.36 4.08 -9.31
CA GLN A 92 -6.26 4.81 -8.66
C GLN A 92 -5.95 6.12 -9.39
N THR A 93 -5.96 6.09 -10.73
CA THR A 93 -5.78 7.30 -11.56
C THR A 93 -6.90 8.31 -11.28
N ALA A 94 -8.16 7.86 -11.27
CA ALA A 94 -9.30 8.72 -10.99
C ALA A 94 -9.22 9.37 -9.59
N ILE A 95 -8.77 8.62 -8.58
CA ILE A 95 -8.56 9.15 -7.22
C ILE A 95 -7.48 10.25 -7.23
N LEU A 96 -6.35 10.02 -7.89
CA LEU A 96 -5.26 10.98 -7.96
C LEU A 96 -5.70 12.27 -8.68
N GLU A 97 -6.44 12.15 -9.79
CA GLU A 97 -6.96 13.30 -10.52
C GLU A 97 -8.00 14.07 -9.71
N TYR A 98 -8.92 13.36 -9.04
CA TYR A 98 -9.90 13.97 -8.15
C TYR A 98 -9.22 14.76 -7.03
N ARG A 99 -8.25 14.16 -6.33
CA ARG A 99 -7.50 14.83 -5.26
C ARG A 99 -6.71 16.04 -5.77
N THR A 100 -6.11 15.94 -6.94
CA THR A 100 -5.43 17.08 -7.56
C THR A 100 -6.38 18.25 -7.77
N ARG A 101 -7.56 18.01 -8.34
CA ARG A 101 -8.57 19.07 -8.59
C ARG A 101 -9.12 19.64 -7.28
N GLU A 102 -9.41 18.78 -6.31
CA GLU A 102 -9.82 19.22 -4.96
C GLU A 102 -8.79 20.18 -4.34
N HIS A 103 -7.48 19.86 -4.47
CA HIS A 103 -6.42 20.73 -3.97
C HIS A 103 -6.29 22.04 -4.77
N MET A 104 -6.49 22.01 -6.10
CA MET A 104 -6.55 23.23 -6.90
C MET A 104 -7.66 24.18 -6.42
N GLU A 105 -8.84 23.64 -6.16
CA GLU A 105 -10.01 24.41 -5.73
C GLU A 105 -9.88 24.88 -4.27
N SER A 106 -9.55 23.98 -3.35
CA SER A 106 -9.55 24.24 -1.92
C SER A 106 -8.40 25.15 -1.47
N TYR A 107 -7.23 25.05 -2.12
CA TYR A 107 -6.02 25.79 -1.76
C TYR A 107 -5.59 26.80 -2.80
N SER A 108 -6.35 26.99 -3.89
CA SER A 108 -6.01 27.89 -5.02
C SER A 108 -4.62 27.60 -5.60
N LEU A 109 -4.23 26.32 -5.67
CA LEU A 109 -2.96 25.87 -6.23
C LEU A 109 -3.05 25.75 -7.75
N ASN A 110 -1.92 25.94 -8.45
CA ASN A 110 -1.80 25.50 -9.83
C ASN A 110 -1.78 23.96 -9.90
N PHE A 111 -1.97 23.40 -11.09
CA PHE A 111 -2.07 21.95 -11.29
C PHE A 111 -0.86 21.19 -10.76
N ARG A 112 0.36 21.68 -11.00
CA ARG A 112 1.60 21.00 -10.58
C ARG A 112 1.71 20.94 -9.05
N ASP A 113 1.54 22.07 -8.38
CA ASP A 113 1.60 22.14 -6.91
C ASP A 113 0.47 21.32 -6.26
N ALA A 114 -0.72 21.34 -6.86
CA ALA A 114 -1.85 20.53 -6.40
C ALA A 114 -1.60 19.01 -6.59
N ARG A 115 -0.95 18.61 -7.69
CA ARG A 115 -0.56 17.23 -7.96
C ARG A 115 0.48 16.77 -6.95
N ASP A 116 1.53 17.58 -6.70
CA ASP A 116 2.54 17.26 -5.71
C ASP A 116 1.93 17.08 -4.32
N LYS A 117 0.98 17.97 -3.95
CA LYS A 117 0.25 17.82 -2.70
C LYS A 117 -0.64 16.56 -2.66
N ALA A 118 -1.29 16.20 -3.76
CA ALA A 118 -2.09 14.97 -3.82
C ALA A 118 -1.22 13.71 -3.67
N LEU A 119 0.02 13.73 -4.15
CA LEU A 119 0.97 12.63 -4.04
C LEU A 119 1.48 12.39 -2.61
N GLU A 120 1.24 13.29 -1.67
CA GLU A 120 1.52 13.07 -0.25
C GLU A 120 0.60 11.98 0.36
N THR A 121 -0.61 11.80 -0.21
CA THR A 121 -1.64 10.88 0.30
C THR A 121 -2.09 9.84 -0.73
N VAL A 122 -1.82 10.05 -2.01
CA VAL A 122 -2.28 9.17 -3.08
C VAL A 122 -1.10 8.66 -3.87
N ALA A 123 -0.84 7.37 -3.77
CA ALA A 123 0.23 6.72 -4.53
C ALA A 123 0.06 6.92 -6.04
N VAL A 124 1.18 7.09 -6.74
CA VAL A 124 1.20 7.10 -8.21
C VAL A 124 0.52 5.84 -8.75
N PRO A 125 -0.37 5.93 -9.76
CA PRO A 125 -0.97 4.75 -10.38
C PRO A 125 0.09 3.72 -10.80
N GLY A 126 -0.12 2.47 -10.39
CA GLY A 126 0.87 1.40 -10.55
C GLY A 126 1.80 1.20 -9.34
N THR A 127 1.77 2.11 -8.35
CA THR A 127 2.59 2.01 -7.12
C THR A 127 1.76 1.94 -5.84
N SER A 128 0.46 1.73 -5.96
CA SER A 128 -0.45 1.56 -4.82
C SER A 128 -0.51 0.11 -4.36
N GLU A 129 -0.42 -0.13 -3.06
CA GLU A 129 -0.60 -1.46 -2.46
C GLU A 129 -2.01 -2.03 -2.67
N HIS A 130 -3.01 -1.17 -2.91
CA HIS A 130 -4.36 -1.61 -3.27
C HIS A 130 -4.40 -2.39 -4.60
N HIS A 131 -3.46 -2.19 -5.51
CA HIS A 131 -3.36 -2.99 -6.73
C HIS A 131 -2.99 -4.47 -6.46
N LEU A 132 -2.44 -4.76 -5.29
CA LEU A 132 -2.17 -6.13 -4.87
C LEU A 132 -3.42 -6.85 -4.33
N GLY A 133 -4.48 -6.11 -3.96
CA GLY A 133 -5.60 -6.65 -3.20
C GLY A 133 -5.23 -7.03 -1.75
N LEU A 134 -4.04 -6.63 -1.29
CA LEU A 134 -3.51 -6.93 0.04
C LEU A 134 -3.55 -5.73 1.00
N ALA A 135 -4.03 -4.58 0.55
CA ALA A 135 -4.25 -3.40 1.38
C ALA A 135 -5.74 -3.10 1.51
N VAL A 136 -6.14 -2.63 2.67
CA VAL A 136 -7.51 -2.25 2.99
C VAL A 136 -7.55 -0.94 3.77
N ASP A 137 -8.56 -0.11 3.48
CA ASP A 137 -8.86 1.09 4.24
C ASP A 137 -10.07 0.83 5.14
N LEU A 138 -9.87 0.92 6.45
CA LEU A 138 -10.88 0.68 7.49
C LEU A 138 -11.12 1.97 8.28
N LEU A 139 -12.37 2.43 8.33
CA LEU A 139 -12.74 3.67 8.98
C LEU A 139 -13.57 3.41 10.24
N GLY A 140 -13.58 4.39 11.14
CA GLY A 140 -14.37 4.38 12.37
C GLY A 140 -13.60 4.94 13.54
N LYS A 141 -14.23 5.84 14.31
CA LYS A 141 -13.57 6.54 15.41
C LYS A 141 -12.98 5.59 16.46
N GLU A 142 -13.71 4.53 16.79
CA GLU A 142 -13.28 3.52 17.77
C GLU A 142 -12.64 2.31 17.09
N ALA A 143 -12.92 2.09 15.80
CA ALA A 143 -12.39 1.00 15.02
C ALA A 143 -10.91 1.19 14.66
N ILE A 144 -10.49 2.38 14.25
CA ILE A 144 -9.09 2.66 13.91
C ILE A 144 -8.15 2.33 15.09
N PRO A 145 -8.36 2.80 16.33
CA PRO A 145 -7.53 2.40 17.46
C PRO A 145 -7.54 0.89 17.70
N TRP A 146 -8.69 0.24 17.59
CA TRP A 146 -8.80 -1.20 17.76
C TRP A 146 -7.99 -1.95 16.69
N PHE A 147 -8.16 -1.61 15.41
CA PHE A 147 -7.37 -2.22 14.33
C PHE A 147 -5.88 -1.97 14.48
N THR A 148 -5.48 -0.76 14.89
CA THR A 148 -4.07 -0.42 15.12
C THR A 148 -3.45 -1.30 16.21
N GLU A 149 -4.20 -1.62 17.26
CA GLU A 149 -3.72 -2.48 18.34
C GLU A 149 -3.67 -3.96 17.94
N HIS A 150 -4.67 -4.43 17.18
CA HIS A 150 -4.91 -5.87 16.95
C HIS A 150 -4.51 -6.40 15.57
N CYS A 151 -4.34 -5.56 14.54
CA CYS A 151 -4.10 -5.98 13.16
C CYS A 151 -2.93 -6.98 13.02
N TRP A 152 -1.92 -6.87 13.86
CA TRP A 152 -0.71 -7.69 13.87
C TRP A 152 -1.01 -9.18 14.07
N ASP A 153 -1.99 -9.50 14.89
CA ASP A 153 -2.39 -10.88 15.20
C ASP A 153 -3.10 -11.57 14.03
N TYR A 154 -3.60 -10.77 13.08
CA TYR A 154 -4.25 -11.22 11.84
C TYR A 154 -3.35 -11.15 10.61
N GLY A 155 -2.08 -10.77 10.79
CA GLY A 155 -1.13 -10.68 9.69
C GLY A 155 -1.18 -9.37 8.92
N PHE A 156 -1.85 -8.35 9.46
CA PHE A 156 -1.84 -6.99 8.93
C PHE A 156 -0.87 -6.12 9.71
N ILE A 157 -0.40 -5.07 9.05
CA ILE A 157 0.39 -3.99 9.66
C ILE A 157 -0.34 -2.66 9.45
N LEU A 158 -0.23 -1.74 10.41
CA LEU A 158 -0.51 -0.33 10.16
C LEU A 158 0.62 0.19 9.28
N ARG A 159 0.29 0.61 8.07
CA ARG A 159 1.29 0.79 7.01
C ARG A 159 2.01 2.12 7.07
N TYR A 160 1.28 3.20 7.34
CA TYR A 160 1.78 4.56 7.29
C TYR A 160 1.54 5.25 8.63
N THR A 161 2.63 5.60 9.30
CA THR A 161 2.61 6.31 10.57
C THR A 161 3.41 7.60 10.48
N GLN A 162 3.08 8.58 11.28
CA GLN A 162 3.72 9.89 11.29
C GLN A 162 5.25 9.80 11.43
N GLU A 163 5.74 8.84 12.24
CA GLU A 163 7.18 8.68 12.49
C GLU A 163 7.95 8.08 11.30
N LYS A 164 7.23 7.59 10.28
CA LYS A 164 7.81 6.88 9.12
C LYS A 164 7.55 7.58 7.78
N GLU A 165 6.96 8.76 7.78
CA GLU A 165 6.66 9.54 6.55
C GLU A 165 7.89 9.77 5.68
N ASP A 166 9.04 10.11 6.28
CA ASP A 166 10.30 10.34 5.56
C ASP A 166 10.86 9.07 4.89
N ILE A 167 10.38 7.89 5.30
CA ILE A 167 10.82 6.59 4.78
C ILE A 167 9.82 6.04 3.77
N THR A 168 8.54 6.12 4.08
CA THR A 168 7.48 5.57 3.24
C THR A 168 7.07 6.49 2.09
N GLY A 169 7.32 7.80 2.23
CA GLY A 169 6.93 8.84 1.27
C GLY A 169 5.44 9.15 1.27
N ILE A 170 4.68 8.58 2.21
CA ILE A 170 3.24 8.81 2.42
C ILE A 170 3.06 9.34 3.85
N ILE A 171 2.21 10.33 4.03
CA ILE A 171 1.88 10.87 5.35
C ILE A 171 1.07 9.88 6.17
N ASP A 172 0.84 10.19 7.44
CA ASP A 172 0.07 9.36 8.37
C ASP A 172 -1.32 8.98 7.83
N GLU A 173 -1.55 7.68 7.68
CA GLU A 173 -2.83 7.11 7.25
C GLU A 173 -3.29 6.03 8.24
N PRO A 174 -3.91 6.41 9.35
CA PRO A 174 -4.28 5.48 10.42
C PRO A 174 -5.36 4.47 10.03
N TRP A 175 -5.96 4.62 8.86
CA TRP A 175 -6.96 3.71 8.27
C TRP A 175 -6.39 2.67 7.34
N HIS A 176 -5.11 2.79 6.89
CA HIS A 176 -4.52 1.95 5.86
C HIS A 176 -3.76 0.77 6.46
N PHE A 177 -4.29 -0.43 6.24
CA PHE A 177 -3.72 -1.69 6.74
C PHE A 177 -3.25 -2.56 5.59
N ARG A 178 -2.02 -3.10 5.70
CA ARG A 178 -1.41 -3.97 4.70
C ARG A 178 -1.22 -5.39 5.23
N TYR A 179 -1.69 -6.39 4.48
CA TYR A 179 -1.45 -7.79 4.79
C TYR A 179 -0.04 -8.23 4.37
N VAL A 180 0.69 -8.83 5.30
CA VAL A 180 2.04 -9.36 5.12
C VAL A 180 2.18 -10.79 5.67
N GLY A 181 1.11 -11.32 6.27
CA GLY A 181 1.09 -12.60 6.97
C GLY A 181 1.55 -12.53 8.42
N THR A 182 0.97 -13.39 9.28
CA THR A 182 1.10 -13.30 10.75
C THR A 182 2.55 -13.36 11.23
N LYS A 183 3.42 -14.16 10.59
CA LYS A 183 4.82 -14.24 11.00
C LYS A 183 5.57 -12.92 10.78
N VAL A 184 5.27 -12.23 9.68
CA VAL A 184 5.91 -10.96 9.32
C VAL A 184 5.34 -9.83 10.16
N SER A 185 4.02 -9.76 10.31
CA SER A 185 3.37 -8.70 11.09
C SER A 185 3.83 -8.69 12.55
N LEU A 186 3.92 -9.86 13.19
CA LEU A 186 4.40 -9.95 14.58
C LEU A 186 5.88 -9.56 14.72
N ASP A 187 6.74 -9.98 13.79
CA ASP A 187 8.13 -9.55 13.79
C ASP A 187 8.26 -8.02 13.61
N MET A 188 7.42 -7.43 12.76
CA MET A 188 7.40 -5.97 12.57
C MET A 188 6.87 -5.23 13.80
N LYS A 189 5.82 -5.76 14.46
CA LYS A 189 5.32 -5.24 15.73
C LYS A 189 6.43 -5.16 16.78
N ASP A 190 7.19 -6.23 16.92
CA ASP A 190 8.26 -6.33 17.91
C ASP A 190 9.46 -5.42 17.58
N SER A 191 9.76 -5.24 16.30
CA SER A 191 10.90 -4.42 15.86
C SER A 191 10.61 -2.93 15.76
N GLY A 192 9.35 -2.52 15.59
CA GLY A 192 8.93 -1.13 15.36
C GLY A 192 9.39 -0.55 14.01
N LEU A 193 9.79 -1.41 13.08
CA LEU A 193 10.22 -1.02 11.73
C LEU A 193 9.03 -0.88 10.79
N CYS A 194 9.07 0.09 9.86
CA CYS A 194 8.15 0.08 8.73
C CYS A 194 8.56 -0.97 7.69
N LEU A 195 7.73 -1.20 6.68
CA LEU A 195 7.96 -2.28 5.71
C LEU A 195 9.26 -2.09 4.92
N GLU A 196 9.59 -0.86 4.53
CA GLU A 196 10.83 -0.53 3.83
C GLU A 196 12.06 -0.88 4.67
N GLU A 197 12.09 -0.44 5.94
CA GLU A 197 13.18 -0.73 6.85
C GLU A 197 13.32 -2.24 7.10
N TYR A 198 12.19 -2.92 7.35
CA TYR A 198 12.16 -4.36 7.62
C TYR A 198 12.68 -5.20 6.46
N LEU A 199 12.45 -4.76 5.22
CA LEU A 199 12.90 -5.41 4.01
C LEU A 199 14.27 -4.89 3.51
N GLY A 200 14.86 -3.89 4.16
CA GLY A 200 16.12 -3.28 3.75
C GLY A 200 16.01 -2.52 2.42
N ALA A 201 14.83 -1.99 2.12
CA ALA A 201 14.59 -1.21 0.93
C ALA A 201 15.01 0.26 1.11
N GLU A 202 15.24 0.94 -0.01
CA GLU A 202 15.56 2.36 -0.02
C GLU A 202 14.36 3.22 0.44
N PRO A 203 14.58 4.28 1.23
CA PRO A 203 13.53 5.22 1.59
C PRO A 203 12.95 5.92 0.36
N VAL A 204 11.62 6.04 0.35
CA VAL A 204 10.87 6.76 -0.68
C VAL A 204 10.89 8.25 -0.39
N THR A 205 11.42 9.05 -1.30
CA THR A 205 11.38 10.50 -1.20
C THR A 205 10.74 11.10 -2.45
N SER A 206 10.09 12.24 -2.31
CA SER A 206 9.48 12.95 -3.45
C SER A 206 10.47 13.17 -4.59
N GLY A 207 11.72 13.54 -4.26
CA GLY A 207 12.77 13.71 -5.27
C GLY A 207 13.10 12.43 -6.04
N LYS A 208 13.14 11.26 -5.40
CA LYS A 208 13.34 9.97 -6.07
C LYS A 208 12.14 9.59 -6.94
N VAL A 209 10.91 9.81 -6.46
CA VAL A 209 9.68 9.58 -7.21
C VAL A 209 9.64 10.47 -8.45
N HIS A 210 9.94 11.77 -8.31
CA HIS A 210 10.06 12.67 -9.44
C HIS A 210 11.16 12.27 -10.44
N ALA A 211 12.28 11.75 -9.96
CA ALA A 211 13.34 11.26 -10.84
C ALA A 211 12.91 10.01 -11.64
N LEU A 212 12.06 9.15 -11.04
CA LEU A 212 11.57 7.92 -11.67
C LEU A 212 10.49 8.19 -12.72
N PHE A 213 9.51 9.03 -12.39
CA PHE A 213 8.33 9.25 -13.23
C PHE A 213 8.43 10.50 -14.11
N GLY A 214 9.22 11.51 -13.71
CA GLY A 214 9.41 12.76 -14.45
C GLY A 214 8.07 13.45 -14.74
N GLU A 215 7.92 13.95 -15.98
CA GLU A 215 6.71 14.67 -16.42
C GLU A 215 5.45 13.80 -16.45
N LYS A 216 5.57 12.47 -16.45
CA LYS A 216 4.42 11.56 -16.40
C LYS A 216 3.56 11.74 -15.14
N LEU A 217 4.13 12.23 -14.04
CA LEU A 217 3.37 12.58 -12.83
C LEU A 217 2.30 13.64 -13.09
N TYR A 218 2.50 14.47 -14.12
CA TYR A 218 1.69 15.64 -14.41
C TYR A 218 0.81 15.47 -15.66
N GLU A 219 0.74 14.25 -16.21
CA GLU A 219 -0.18 13.94 -17.31
C GLU A 219 -1.60 13.73 -16.77
N GLU A 220 -2.57 14.45 -17.32
CA GLU A 220 -4.00 14.18 -17.12
C GLU A 220 -4.43 13.06 -18.08
N THR A 221 -4.84 11.92 -17.54
CA THR A 221 -5.06 10.71 -18.35
C THR A 221 -6.53 10.36 -18.59
N ILE A 222 -7.43 10.74 -17.67
CA ILE A 222 -8.84 10.34 -17.74
C ILE A 222 -9.73 11.45 -18.31
N TYR A 223 -9.54 12.70 -17.91
CA TYR A 223 -10.45 13.81 -18.27
C TYR A 223 -9.96 14.66 -19.45
N GLY A 224 -8.68 14.63 -19.80
CA GLY A 224 -8.13 15.40 -20.93
C GLY A 224 -8.52 14.90 -22.32
N LYS A 225 -9.21 13.75 -22.41
CA LYS A 225 -9.66 13.18 -23.71
C LYS A 225 -11.12 13.45 -24.05
N GLU A 226 -11.94 13.91 -23.12
CA GLU A 226 -13.36 14.20 -23.38
C GLU A 226 -13.63 15.61 -23.92
N GLU A 227 -12.74 16.57 -23.70
CA GLU A 227 -12.89 17.94 -24.22
C GLU A 227 -12.41 18.13 -25.68
N GLN A 228 -11.92 17.08 -26.34
CA GLN A 228 -11.47 17.14 -27.76
C GLN A 228 -12.38 16.39 -28.73
N LYS A 229 -13.67 16.16 -28.38
CA LYS A 229 -14.64 15.61 -29.33
C LYS A 229 -15.81 16.56 -29.56
#